data_9a8feef3420f6e6310de846952d96370
#
_entry.id   9a8feef3420f6e6310de846952d96370
#
_cell.length_a   1.000
_cell.length_b   1.000
_cell.length_c   1.000
_cell.angle_alpha   90.00
_cell.angle_beta   90.00
_cell.angle_gamma   90.00
#
_symmetry.space_group_name_H-M   'P 1'
#
loop_
_entity.id
_entity.type
_entity.pdbx_description
1 polymer ?
#
loop_
_entity_poly.entity_id
_entity_poly.type
_entity_poly.pdbx_seq_one_letter_code
_entity_poly.pdbx_strand_id
1 'polypeptide(L)'
;MKKSARPYICTFIIALCTSCSVSKFIPEDKYLLDEVRIVSETKEVKPSLFNSYIRQNPNAKWFNLVKIPMRTYCVSGVDSTKWINRFFRKIGDAPVIYDESVALKSQEEIEKAVRNMGYMGATVHLDKKTKKNKLKLAYRIHAGHPYRVRHVVYDIDDLVISNYMRQDSAQSLLAPGMLFDVNVLDTERQRITKLLQN
;
A
#
# COMPACT_ATOMS: atom_id res chain seq x y z
N MET A 1 23.60 -38.88 -37.65
CA MET A 1 22.27 -38.77 -37.02
C MET A 1 22.42 -38.00 -35.68
N LYS A 2 22.17 -36.70 -35.67
CA LYS A 2 22.19 -35.90 -34.44
C LYS A 2 20.80 -36.00 -33.80
N LYS A 3 20.63 -36.83 -32.76
CA LYS A 3 19.41 -36.91 -31.99
C LYS A 3 19.21 -35.56 -31.27
N SER A 4 18.09 -34.91 -31.56
CA SER A 4 17.70 -33.62 -30.98
C SER A 4 17.57 -33.72 -29.44
N ALA A 5 18.50 -33.13 -28.70
CA ALA A 5 18.47 -33.07 -27.25
C ALA A 5 17.45 -32.01 -26.72
N ARG A 6 16.82 -31.27 -27.64
CA ARG A 6 15.88 -30.17 -27.30
C ARG A 6 14.67 -30.57 -26.46
N PRO A 7 13.96 -31.70 -26.71
CA PRO A 7 12.80 -32.05 -25.89
C PRO A 7 13.17 -32.43 -24.44
N TYR A 8 14.34 -33.05 -24.24
CA TYR A 8 14.78 -33.45 -22.89
C TYR A 8 15.18 -32.28 -22.01
N ILE A 9 15.71 -31.20 -22.58
CA ILE A 9 16.04 -29.98 -21.85
C ILE A 9 14.76 -29.27 -21.36
N CYS A 10 13.72 -29.19 -22.18
CA CYS A 10 12.43 -28.61 -21.77
C CYS A 10 11.76 -29.43 -20.68
N THR A 11 11.78 -30.76 -20.77
CA THR A 11 11.19 -31.66 -19.75
C THR A 11 11.95 -31.55 -18.42
N PHE A 12 13.28 -31.45 -18.47
CA PHE A 12 14.11 -31.27 -17.28
C PHE A 12 13.88 -29.93 -16.58
N ILE A 13 13.71 -28.84 -17.35
CA ILE A 13 13.38 -27.52 -16.82
C ILE A 13 11.99 -27.51 -16.17
N ILE A 14 11.00 -28.16 -16.77
CA ILE A 14 9.64 -28.28 -16.20
C ILE A 14 9.65 -29.09 -14.89
N ALA A 15 10.44 -30.19 -14.83
CA ALA A 15 10.55 -30.98 -13.61
C ALA A 15 11.21 -30.24 -12.44
N LEU A 16 12.17 -29.35 -12.71
CA LEU A 16 12.78 -28.50 -11.70
C LEU A 16 11.79 -27.46 -11.12
N CYS A 17 10.78 -27.03 -11.87
CA CYS A 17 9.79 -26.08 -11.43
C CYS A 17 8.77 -26.64 -10.42
N THR A 18 8.60 -27.97 -10.35
CA THR A 18 7.58 -28.57 -9.46
C THR A 18 8.09 -28.89 -8.05
N SER A 19 9.41 -28.91 -7.83
CA SER A 19 10.01 -29.38 -6.57
C SER A 19 10.20 -28.32 -5.48
N CYS A 20 9.92 -27.03 -5.74
CA CYS A 20 10.17 -25.98 -4.77
C CYS A 20 8.98 -25.78 -3.82
N SER A 21 9.04 -26.41 -2.65
CA SER A 21 8.06 -26.17 -1.58
C SER A 21 8.43 -24.92 -0.79
N VAL A 22 7.70 -23.82 -1.04
CA VAL A 22 7.79 -22.57 -0.26
C VAL A 22 7.52 -22.81 1.23
N SER A 23 6.75 -23.86 1.55
CA SER A 23 6.38 -24.22 2.93
C SER A 23 7.56 -24.45 3.86
N LYS A 24 8.73 -24.86 3.34
CA LYS A 24 9.95 -25.06 4.15
C LYS A 24 10.49 -23.77 4.79
N PHE A 25 10.13 -22.62 4.25
CA PHE A 25 10.59 -21.31 4.72
C PHE A 25 9.51 -20.56 5.52
N ILE A 26 8.33 -21.15 5.67
CA ILE A 26 7.22 -20.57 6.45
C ILE A 26 7.15 -21.33 7.76
N PRO A 27 7.27 -20.67 8.93
CA PRO A 27 7.03 -21.29 10.23
C PRO A 27 5.63 -21.92 10.31
N GLU A 28 5.46 -22.97 11.11
CA GLU A 28 4.23 -23.78 11.15
C GLU A 28 2.98 -22.94 11.44
N ASP A 29 3.08 -21.92 12.29
CA ASP A 29 1.94 -21.09 12.70
C ASP A 29 1.84 -19.76 11.91
N LYS A 30 2.56 -19.62 10.79
CA LYS A 30 2.57 -18.39 10.01
C LYS A 30 2.12 -18.60 8.57
N TYR A 31 1.71 -17.50 7.94
CA TYR A 31 1.22 -17.49 6.56
C TYR A 31 2.14 -16.66 5.66
N LEU A 32 2.35 -17.15 4.44
CA LEU A 32 2.94 -16.36 3.35
C LEU A 32 1.95 -15.28 2.93
N LEU A 33 2.37 -14.03 2.91
CA LEU A 33 1.58 -12.94 2.34
C LEU A 33 1.56 -13.06 0.82
N ASP A 34 0.44 -13.55 0.28
CA ASP A 34 0.31 -13.84 -1.15
C ASP A 34 -0.19 -12.64 -1.96
N GLU A 35 -1.11 -11.88 -1.38
CA GLU A 35 -1.75 -10.74 -2.04
C GLU A 35 -2.17 -9.70 -1.00
N VAL A 36 -1.97 -8.43 -1.32
CA VAL A 36 -2.52 -7.30 -0.58
C VAL A 36 -3.29 -6.43 -1.55
N ARG A 37 -4.48 -6.00 -1.18
CA ARG A 37 -5.28 -5.07 -1.96
C ARG A 37 -6.04 -4.11 -1.06
N ILE A 38 -6.37 -2.95 -1.61
CA ILE A 38 -7.27 -2.00 -0.99
C ILE A 38 -8.57 -2.02 -1.80
N VAL A 39 -9.70 -2.04 -1.10
CA VAL A 39 -11.04 -2.02 -1.70
C VAL A 39 -11.82 -0.89 -1.06
N SER A 40 -12.43 -0.03 -1.86
CA SER A 40 -13.32 1.01 -1.37
C SER A 40 -14.76 0.68 -1.78
N GLU A 41 -15.70 0.88 -0.87
CA GLU A 41 -17.14 0.78 -1.14
C GLU A 41 -17.66 2.07 -1.80
N THR A 42 -16.92 3.17 -1.66
CA THR A 42 -17.27 4.51 -2.17
C THR A 42 -16.45 4.80 -3.42
N LYS A 43 -17.10 5.12 -4.53
CA LYS A 43 -16.43 5.36 -5.84
C LYS A 43 -15.51 6.58 -5.83
N GLU A 44 -15.84 7.59 -5.04
CA GLU A 44 -15.10 8.83 -4.90
C GLU A 44 -13.75 8.63 -4.19
N VAL A 45 -13.66 7.61 -3.35
CA VAL A 45 -12.44 7.25 -2.61
C VAL A 45 -11.66 6.20 -3.39
N LYS A 46 -10.70 6.66 -4.19
CA LYS A 46 -9.89 5.79 -5.05
C LYS A 46 -8.86 4.99 -4.24
N PRO A 47 -8.90 3.64 -4.26
CA PRO A 47 -7.97 2.80 -3.51
C PRO A 47 -6.48 3.07 -3.80
N SER A 48 -6.15 3.47 -5.04
CA SER A 48 -4.77 3.74 -5.47
C SER A 48 -4.08 4.84 -4.67
N LEU A 49 -4.83 5.78 -4.10
CA LEU A 49 -4.29 6.87 -3.27
C LEU A 49 -3.63 6.37 -1.98
N PHE A 50 -3.99 5.16 -1.54
CA PHE A 50 -3.56 4.63 -0.24
C PHE A 50 -2.48 3.56 -0.33
N ASN A 51 -1.97 3.26 -1.53
CA ASN A 51 -0.94 2.23 -1.71
C ASN A 51 0.35 2.53 -0.93
N SER A 52 0.69 3.80 -0.74
CA SER A 52 1.88 4.23 0.03
C SER A 52 1.78 3.95 1.53
N TYR A 53 0.57 3.75 2.06
CA TYR A 53 0.34 3.43 3.46
C TYR A 53 0.44 1.93 3.76
N ILE A 54 0.55 1.09 2.73
CA ILE A 54 0.76 -0.36 2.91
C ILE A 54 2.22 -0.58 3.31
N ARG A 55 2.44 -0.99 4.56
CA ARG A 55 3.77 -1.23 5.12
C ARG A 55 4.33 -2.61 4.79
N GLN A 56 3.48 -3.56 4.43
CA GLN A 56 3.89 -4.92 4.10
C GLN A 56 3.34 -5.32 2.73
N ASN A 57 4.23 -5.39 1.74
CA ASN A 57 3.89 -5.79 0.40
C ASN A 57 4.24 -7.26 0.13
N PRO A 58 3.42 -8.02 -0.60
CA PRO A 58 3.74 -9.38 -0.99
C PRO A 58 4.91 -9.40 -1.99
N ASN A 59 5.59 -10.55 -2.08
CA ASN A 59 6.63 -10.75 -3.09
C ASN A 59 6.12 -10.44 -4.50
N ALA A 60 6.95 -9.75 -5.29
CA ALA A 60 6.63 -9.36 -6.65
C ALA A 60 6.28 -10.56 -7.55
N LYS A 61 5.31 -10.37 -8.43
CA LYS A 61 4.91 -11.34 -9.46
C LYS A 61 5.39 -10.84 -10.82
N TRP A 62 6.10 -11.68 -11.56
CA TRP A 62 6.41 -11.40 -12.95
C TRP A 62 5.17 -11.64 -13.81
N PHE A 63 4.80 -10.66 -14.63
CA PHE A 63 3.60 -10.65 -15.48
C PHE A 63 2.31 -11.00 -14.72
N ASN A 64 2.21 -10.65 -13.42
CA ASN A 64 1.09 -10.99 -12.53
C ASN A 64 0.81 -12.49 -12.35
N LEU A 65 1.66 -13.38 -12.88
CA LEU A 65 1.43 -14.82 -12.89
C LEU A 65 2.28 -15.57 -11.86
N VAL A 66 3.61 -15.35 -11.88
CA VAL A 66 4.55 -16.19 -11.12
C VAL A 66 5.49 -15.33 -10.28
N LYS A 67 5.66 -15.70 -9.00
CA LYS A 67 6.63 -15.10 -8.08
C LYS A 67 8.02 -15.71 -8.34
N ILE A 68 8.65 -15.37 -9.47
CA ILE A 68 9.95 -15.95 -9.88
C ILE A 68 11.05 -15.63 -8.85
N PRO A 69 11.26 -14.36 -8.38
CA PRO A 69 12.31 -14.07 -7.42
C PRO A 69 12.15 -14.88 -6.12
N MET A 70 10.93 -15.00 -5.59
CA MET A 70 10.67 -15.81 -4.41
C MET A 70 10.92 -17.30 -4.68
N ARG A 71 10.53 -17.82 -5.84
CA ARG A 71 10.82 -19.23 -6.20
C ARG A 71 12.31 -19.48 -6.29
N THR A 72 13.08 -18.56 -6.87
CA THR A 72 14.55 -18.64 -6.95
C THR A 72 15.15 -18.73 -5.54
N TYR A 73 14.68 -17.91 -4.61
CA TYR A 73 15.08 -18.04 -3.20
C TYR A 73 14.75 -19.42 -2.62
N CYS A 74 13.55 -19.91 -2.89
CA CYS A 74 13.10 -21.22 -2.37
C CYS A 74 13.80 -22.44 -2.99
N VAL A 75 14.52 -22.29 -4.12
CA VAL A 75 15.42 -23.33 -4.66
C VAL A 75 16.62 -23.53 -3.73
N SER A 76 17.03 -22.49 -2.99
CA SER A 76 18.06 -22.66 -1.97
C SER A 76 17.58 -23.66 -0.91
N GLY A 77 18.50 -24.53 -0.44
CA GLY A 77 18.23 -25.37 0.72
C GLY A 77 18.10 -24.55 2.00
N VAL A 78 17.59 -25.17 3.07
CA VAL A 78 17.49 -24.56 4.40
C VAL A 78 18.88 -24.22 4.96
N ASP A 79 19.88 -25.04 4.62
CA ASP A 79 21.26 -24.83 5.03
C ASP A 79 21.90 -23.64 4.31
N SER A 80 22.18 -22.57 5.08
CA SER A 80 22.77 -21.33 4.56
C SER A 80 24.30 -21.38 4.38
N THR A 81 24.96 -22.45 4.83
CA THR A 81 26.42 -22.57 4.78
C THR A 81 26.94 -22.86 3.39
N LYS A 82 26.16 -23.56 2.57
CA LYS A 82 26.52 -23.93 1.21
C LYS A 82 26.57 -22.71 0.29
N TRP A 83 27.66 -22.54 -0.49
CA TRP A 83 27.85 -21.41 -1.39
C TRP A 83 26.72 -21.26 -2.44
N ILE A 84 26.20 -22.40 -2.95
CA ILE A 84 25.12 -22.41 -3.92
C ILE A 84 23.81 -21.88 -3.35
N ASN A 85 23.51 -22.19 -2.08
CA ASN A 85 22.33 -21.69 -1.39
C ASN A 85 22.45 -20.19 -1.12
N ARG A 86 23.65 -19.70 -0.77
CA ARG A 86 23.93 -18.26 -0.62
C ARG A 86 23.73 -17.51 -1.95
N PHE A 87 24.15 -18.11 -3.06
CA PHE A 87 23.94 -17.52 -4.38
C PHE A 87 22.45 -17.36 -4.70
N PHE A 88 21.62 -18.40 -4.55
CA PHE A 88 20.18 -18.33 -4.81
C PHE A 88 19.44 -17.39 -3.86
N ARG A 89 19.88 -17.28 -2.61
CA ARG A 89 19.33 -16.33 -1.66
C ARG A 89 19.69 -14.88 -1.98
N LYS A 90 20.84 -14.64 -2.59
CA LYS A 90 21.29 -13.32 -2.99
C LYS A 90 20.50 -12.76 -4.19
N ILE A 91 20.13 -13.62 -5.14
CA ILE A 91 19.39 -13.23 -6.35
C ILE A 91 17.88 -13.38 -6.22
N GLY A 92 17.40 -14.09 -5.21
CA GLY A 92 15.98 -14.32 -4.95
C GLY A 92 15.47 -13.46 -3.80
N ASP A 93 14.14 -13.31 -3.73
CA ASP A 93 13.46 -12.60 -2.66
C ASP A 93 12.99 -13.57 -1.57
N ALA A 94 13.30 -13.28 -0.32
CA ALA A 94 12.78 -14.04 0.80
C ALA A 94 11.24 -14.02 0.82
N PRO A 95 10.58 -15.14 1.19
CA PRO A 95 9.14 -15.13 1.36
C PRO A 95 8.68 -14.11 2.39
N VAL A 96 7.73 -13.25 2.03
CA VAL A 96 7.16 -12.28 2.96
C VAL A 96 6.13 -12.99 3.84
N ILE A 97 6.45 -13.10 5.12
CA ILE A 97 5.56 -13.69 6.14
C ILE A 97 4.59 -12.61 6.62
N TYR A 98 3.31 -12.96 6.70
CA TYR A 98 2.30 -12.06 7.22
C TYR A 98 2.58 -11.69 8.68
N ASP A 99 2.57 -10.40 8.97
CA ASP A 99 2.68 -9.83 10.30
C ASP A 99 1.43 -8.98 10.60
N GLU A 100 0.67 -9.39 11.61
CA GLU A 100 -0.58 -8.74 11.98
C GLU A 100 -0.35 -7.33 12.51
N SER A 101 0.72 -7.10 13.28
CA SER A 101 1.02 -5.79 13.86
C SER A 101 1.31 -4.75 12.78
N VAL A 102 2.01 -5.16 11.71
CA VAL A 102 2.31 -4.30 10.56
C VAL A 102 1.05 -4.04 9.73
N ALA A 103 0.18 -5.04 9.60
CA ALA A 103 -1.08 -4.89 8.89
C ALA A 103 -2.04 -3.93 9.62
N LEU A 104 -2.13 -4.02 10.96
CA LEU A 104 -2.93 -3.09 11.77
C LEU A 104 -2.43 -1.65 11.67
N LYS A 105 -1.12 -1.43 11.69
CA LYS A 105 -0.56 -0.08 11.46
C LYS A 105 -0.94 0.49 10.10
N SER A 106 -0.88 -0.33 9.04
CA SER A 106 -1.34 0.10 7.71
C SER A 106 -2.83 0.43 7.70
N GLN A 107 -3.66 -0.34 8.41
CA GLN A 107 -5.08 -0.08 8.58
C GLN A 107 -5.33 1.29 9.20
N GLU A 108 -4.68 1.58 10.33
CA GLU A 108 -4.80 2.86 11.04
C GLU A 108 -4.38 4.04 10.17
N GLU A 109 -3.29 3.90 9.42
CA GLU A 109 -2.79 4.94 8.54
C GLU A 109 -3.72 5.21 7.35
N ILE A 110 -4.26 4.15 6.73
CA ILE A 110 -5.26 4.29 5.67
C ILE A 110 -6.52 4.96 6.22
N GLU A 111 -7.01 4.53 7.38
CA GLU A 111 -8.19 5.11 8.02
C GLU A 111 -7.99 6.61 8.30
N LYS A 112 -6.84 6.97 8.89
CA LYS A 112 -6.47 8.37 9.15
C LYS A 112 -6.40 9.18 7.85
N ALA A 113 -5.82 8.61 6.79
CA ALA A 113 -5.71 9.29 5.50
C ALA A 113 -7.10 9.53 4.87
N VAL A 114 -8.02 8.57 4.95
CA VAL A 114 -9.40 8.73 4.46
C VAL A 114 -10.15 9.79 5.27
N ARG A 115 -9.98 9.81 6.60
CA ARG A 115 -10.57 10.85 7.46
C ARG A 115 -10.04 12.23 7.11
N ASN A 116 -8.75 12.36 6.87
CA ASN A 116 -8.13 13.63 6.47
C ASN A 116 -8.65 14.15 5.12
N MET A 117 -9.15 13.27 4.24
CA MET A 117 -9.79 13.67 2.99
C MET A 117 -11.25 14.14 3.15
N GLY A 118 -11.72 14.30 4.40
CA GLY A 118 -13.07 14.78 4.70
C GLY A 118 -14.11 13.70 4.97
N TYR A 119 -13.71 12.44 5.11
CA TYR A 119 -14.60 11.35 5.49
C TYR A 119 -14.42 10.99 6.97
N MET A 120 -14.81 11.91 7.87
CA MET A 120 -14.51 11.82 9.31
C MET A 120 -15.03 10.54 9.99
N GLY A 121 -16.12 9.94 9.46
CA GLY A 121 -16.69 8.66 9.93
C GLY A 121 -16.09 7.43 9.27
N ALA A 122 -14.99 7.58 8.52
CA ALA A 122 -14.39 6.44 7.81
C ALA A 122 -13.86 5.38 8.78
N THR A 123 -14.06 4.14 8.38
CA THR A 123 -13.48 2.95 9.02
C THR A 123 -12.82 2.05 7.98
N VAL A 124 -11.79 1.34 8.40
CA VAL A 124 -11.11 0.37 7.55
C VAL A 124 -11.12 -0.99 8.24
N HIS A 125 -11.54 -2.01 7.52
CA HIS A 125 -11.57 -3.38 8.02
C HIS A 125 -10.55 -4.26 7.30
N LEU A 126 -9.93 -5.19 8.03
CA LEU A 126 -9.02 -6.19 7.50
C LEU A 126 -9.78 -7.46 7.15
N ASP A 127 -9.90 -7.76 5.86
CA ASP A 127 -10.42 -9.03 5.37
C ASP A 127 -9.24 -9.99 5.12
N LYS A 128 -9.19 -11.08 5.85
CA LYS A 128 -8.16 -12.11 5.73
C LYS A 128 -8.77 -13.37 5.09
N LYS A 129 -8.17 -13.82 3.98
CA LYS A 129 -8.53 -15.09 3.33
C LYS A 129 -7.32 -15.99 3.30
N THR A 130 -7.40 -17.11 4.03
CA THR A 130 -6.33 -18.10 4.09
C THR A 130 -6.64 -19.29 3.18
N LYS A 131 -5.60 -19.79 2.49
CA LYS A 131 -5.68 -21.05 1.73
C LYS A 131 -4.35 -21.77 1.89
N LYS A 132 -4.35 -22.91 2.59
CA LYS A 132 -3.13 -23.60 3.01
C LYS A 132 -2.22 -22.63 3.77
N ASN A 133 -0.95 -22.52 3.43
CA ASN A 133 0.03 -21.63 4.06
C ASN A 133 0.09 -20.22 3.45
N LYS A 134 -0.95 -19.79 2.71
CA LYS A 134 -1.01 -18.47 2.05
C LYS A 134 -2.15 -17.64 2.62
N LEU A 135 -1.91 -16.35 2.76
CA LEU A 135 -2.88 -15.35 3.19
C LEU A 135 -3.02 -14.26 2.13
N LYS A 136 -4.24 -13.94 1.80
CA LYS A 136 -4.63 -12.75 1.03
C LYS A 136 -5.26 -11.76 1.98
N LEU A 137 -4.77 -10.52 1.95
CA LEU A 137 -5.22 -9.43 2.78
C LEU A 137 -5.95 -8.39 1.94
N ALA A 138 -7.09 -7.93 2.40
CA ALA A 138 -7.77 -6.79 1.80
C ALA A 138 -8.10 -5.76 2.88
N TYR A 139 -7.70 -4.51 2.65
CA TYR A 139 -8.11 -3.34 3.42
C TYR A 139 -9.40 -2.83 2.80
N ARG A 140 -10.54 -3.04 3.48
CA ARG A 140 -11.85 -2.58 3.03
C ARG A 140 -12.17 -1.23 3.66
N ILE A 141 -12.25 -0.20 2.83
CA ILE A 141 -12.57 1.17 3.23
C ILE A 141 -14.09 1.35 3.18
N HIS A 142 -14.67 1.69 4.32
CA HIS A 142 -16.02 2.22 4.44
C HIS A 142 -15.91 3.71 4.77
N ALA A 143 -16.09 4.56 3.76
CA ALA A 143 -15.81 5.99 3.91
C ALA A 143 -16.90 6.77 4.67
N GLY A 144 -18.14 6.30 4.65
CA GLY A 144 -19.28 7.03 5.22
C GLY A 144 -19.64 8.30 4.45
N HIS A 145 -20.21 9.27 5.14
CA HIS A 145 -20.62 10.54 4.54
C HIS A 145 -19.47 11.53 4.44
N PRO A 146 -19.32 12.25 3.30
CA PRO A 146 -18.30 13.28 3.17
C PRO A 146 -18.71 14.56 3.94
N TYR A 147 -17.76 15.13 4.68
CA TYR A 147 -17.89 16.44 5.27
C TYR A 147 -17.45 17.50 4.25
N ARG A 148 -18.20 18.59 4.17
CA ARG A 148 -17.91 19.67 3.22
C ARG A 148 -17.82 21.01 3.95
N VAL A 149 -16.97 21.89 3.42
CA VAL A 149 -16.85 23.26 3.89
C VAL A 149 -18.18 23.98 3.61
N ARG A 150 -18.81 24.55 4.64
CA ARG A 150 -20.03 25.32 4.49
C ARG A 150 -19.72 26.79 4.29
N HIS A 151 -18.90 27.32 5.19
CA HIS A 151 -18.46 28.71 5.18
C HIS A 151 -16.98 28.79 5.55
N VAL A 152 -16.29 29.78 4.99
CA VAL A 152 -14.95 30.17 5.38
C VAL A 152 -15.06 31.59 5.95
N VAL A 153 -14.66 31.78 7.20
CA VAL A 153 -14.67 33.07 7.88
C VAL A 153 -13.26 33.34 8.37
N TYR A 154 -12.75 34.52 8.06
CA TYR A 154 -11.50 35.04 8.61
C TYR A 154 -11.85 36.05 9.69
N ASP A 155 -11.54 35.71 10.93
CA ASP A 155 -11.70 36.57 12.09
C ASP A 155 -10.33 37.16 12.44
N ILE A 156 -10.12 38.43 12.10
CA ILE A 156 -8.82 39.10 12.16
C ILE A 156 -9.04 40.51 12.76
N ASP A 157 -8.50 40.73 13.95
CA ASP A 157 -8.61 42.00 14.69
C ASP A 157 -7.84 43.15 14.01
N ASP A 158 -6.69 42.85 13.41
CA ASP A 158 -5.86 43.83 12.71
C ASP A 158 -6.49 44.25 11.38
N LEU A 159 -6.82 45.55 11.26
CA LEU A 159 -7.47 46.11 10.07
C LEU A 159 -6.59 46.05 8.81
N VAL A 160 -5.25 46.14 8.93
CA VAL A 160 -4.33 46.11 7.81
C VAL A 160 -4.27 44.69 7.27
N ILE A 161 -4.08 43.71 8.15
CA ILE A 161 -4.06 42.28 7.80
C ILE A 161 -5.43 41.88 7.24
N SER A 162 -6.52 42.28 7.85
CA SER A 162 -7.90 41.97 7.40
C SER A 162 -8.13 42.46 5.96
N ASN A 163 -7.74 43.70 5.66
CA ASN A 163 -7.87 44.27 4.32
C ASN A 163 -7.00 43.55 3.30
N TYR A 164 -5.77 43.19 3.66
CA TYR A 164 -4.85 42.43 2.81
C TYR A 164 -5.41 41.04 2.49
N MET A 165 -5.89 40.30 3.47
CA MET A 165 -6.54 39.01 3.31
C MET A 165 -7.80 39.09 2.44
N ARG A 166 -8.57 40.18 2.55
CA ARG A 166 -9.76 40.39 1.71
C ARG A 166 -9.39 40.56 0.22
N GLN A 167 -8.33 41.30 -0.06
CA GLN A 167 -7.82 41.48 -1.44
C GLN A 167 -7.32 40.17 -2.02
N ASP A 168 -6.70 39.31 -1.20
CA ASP A 168 -6.16 38.01 -1.60
C ASP A 168 -7.22 36.88 -1.61
N SER A 169 -8.44 37.15 -1.19
CA SER A 169 -9.51 36.14 -1.04
C SER A 169 -9.78 35.30 -2.30
N ALA A 170 -9.56 35.87 -3.48
CA ALA A 170 -9.70 35.16 -4.76
C ALA A 170 -8.66 34.06 -4.96
N GLN A 171 -7.54 34.09 -4.24
CA GLN A 171 -6.46 33.10 -4.29
C GLN A 171 -6.63 31.99 -3.23
N SER A 172 -7.66 32.07 -2.39
CA SER A 172 -7.92 31.07 -1.36
C SER A 172 -8.16 29.69 -1.97
N LEU A 173 -7.53 28.68 -1.39
CA LEU A 173 -7.75 27.28 -1.75
C LEU A 173 -9.05 26.73 -1.13
N LEU A 174 -9.66 27.47 -0.22
CA LEU A 174 -10.87 27.08 0.48
C LEU A 174 -12.10 27.69 -0.20
N ALA A 175 -13.04 26.82 -0.57
CA ALA A 175 -14.30 27.24 -1.17
C ALA A 175 -15.48 26.51 -0.53
N PRO A 176 -16.64 27.16 -0.36
CA PRO A 176 -17.87 26.50 0.05
C PRO A 176 -18.23 25.32 -0.87
N GLY A 177 -18.66 24.20 -0.29
CA GLY A 177 -19.04 22.99 -1.02
C GLY A 177 -17.89 22.00 -1.29
N MET A 178 -16.62 22.41 -1.17
CA MET A 178 -15.48 21.49 -1.29
C MET A 178 -15.44 20.47 -0.13
N LEU A 179 -14.76 19.35 -0.33
CA LEU A 179 -14.48 18.41 0.76
C LEU A 179 -13.65 19.09 1.85
N PHE A 180 -13.94 18.76 3.11
CA PHE A 180 -13.17 19.22 4.25
C PHE A 180 -11.84 18.42 4.33
N ASP A 181 -10.92 18.72 3.42
CA ASP A 181 -9.62 18.06 3.33
C ASP A 181 -8.59 18.79 4.19
N VAL A 182 -8.07 18.08 5.20
CA VAL A 182 -7.09 18.62 6.15
C VAL A 182 -5.79 19.03 5.45
N ASN A 183 -5.41 18.35 4.36
CA ASN A 183 -4.19 18.68 3.61
C ASN A 183 -4.37 20.01 2.85
N VAL A 184 -5.57 20.26 2.32
CA VAL A 184 -5.90 21.55 1.68
C VAL A 184 -5.91 22.67 2.72
N LEU A 185 -6.48 22.42 3.89
CA LEU A 185 -6.45 23.37 5.01
C LEU A 185 -5.02 23.74 5.44
N ASP A 186 -4.14 22.73 5.55
CA ASP A 186 -2.74 22.99 5.91
C ASP A 186 -1.99 23.73 4.79
N THR A 187 -2.27 23.41 3.55
CA THR A 187 -1.69 24.10 2.38
C THR A 187 -2.12 25.56 2.36
N GLU A 188 -3.40 25.85 2.62
CA GLU A 188 -3.91 27.23 2.72
C GLU A 188 -3.27 27.98 3.89
N ARG A 189 -3.15 27.35 5.05
CA ARG A 189 -2.45 27.93 6.20
C ARG A 189 -1.01 28.33 5.83
N GLN A 190 -0.28 27.43 5.13
CA GLN A 190 1.09 27.72 4.69
C GLN A 190 1.13 28.84 3.64
N ARG A 191 0.16 28.90 2.72
CA ARG A 191 0.01 29.96 1.74
C ARG A 191 -0.17 31.33 2.42
N ILE A 192 -1.11 31.40 3.36
CA ILE A 192 -1.38 32.62 4.13
C ILE A 192 -0.16 33.04 4.94
N THR A 193 0.52 32.09 5.59
CA THR A 193 1.75 32.39 6.33
C THR A 193 2.81 33.05 5.45
N LYS A 194 3.04 32.51 4.24
CA LYS A 194 3.99 33.09 3.28
C LYS A 194 3.55 34.45 2.78
N LEU A 195 2.25 34.64 2.54
CA LEU A 195 1.68 35.90 2.10
C LEU A 195 1.93 37.04 3.10
N LEU A 196 1.82 36.73 4.39
CA LEU A 196 2.01 37.71 5.47
C LEU A 196 3.47 37.95 5.87
N GLN A 197 4.40 37.13 5.39
CA GLN A 197 5.84 37.27 5.63
C GLN A 197 6.57 38.07 4.54
N ASN A 198 5.94 38.31 3.40
CA ASN A 198 6.48 39.10 2.27
C ASN A 198 5.96 40.53 2.30
#